data_438e79179b49b934e5dbf3066aa70854
#
_entry.id   438e79179b49b934e5dbf3066aa70854
#
_cell.length_a   1.000
_cell.length_b   1.000
_cell.length_c   1.000
_cell.angle_alpha   90.00
_cell.angle_beta   90.00
_cell.angle_gamma   90.00
#
_symmetry.space_group_name_H-M   'P 1'
#
loop_
_entity.id
_entity.type
_entity.pdbx_description
1 polymer ?
#
loop_
_entity_poly.entity_id
_entity_poly.type
_entity_poly.pdbx_seq_one_letter_code
_entity_poly.pdbx_strand_id
1 'polypeptide(L)'
;FNALTKAGIAAENFPFCTIEPNSGVVPIPDERLDRLAAIVQPEKIIATTVEFTDIAGLVAGASKGEGLGNKFLANIRETDAITHVVRCFEDSNVVHVSDTIDPVSDIETINTELALADLESVEK
;
A
#
# COMPACT_ATOMS: atom_id res chain seq x y z
N PHE A 1 -5.24 -4.46 -3.53
CA PHE A 1 -4.58 -4.07 -4.78
C PHE A 1 -5.41 -4.48 -5.99
N ASN A 2 -5.66 -5.78 -6.22
CA ASN A 2 -6.39 -6.30 -7.39
C ASN A 2 -7.77 -5.69 -7.59
N ALA A 3 -8.51 -5.38 -6.52
CA ALA A 3 -9.83 -4.74 -6.60
C ALA A 3 -9.77 -3.32 -7.19
N LEU A 4 -8.67 -2.61 -6.99
CA LEU A 4 -8.45 -1.26 -7.51
C LEU A 4 -7.89 -1.28 -8.92
N THR A 5 -6.84 -2.07 -9.15
CA THR A 5 -6.05 -2.05 -10.38
C THR A 5 -6.55 -3.00 -11.46
N LYS A 6 -7.37 -4.01 -11.09
CA LYS A 6 -7.80 -5.12 -11.96
C LYS A 6 -6.62 -5.90 -12.57
N ALA A 7 -5.47 -5.87 -11.93
CA ALA A 7 -4.22 -6.43 -12.47
C ALA A 7 -4.18 -7.97 -12.46
N GLY A 8 -5.03 -8.64 -11.66
CA GLY A 8 -5.09 -10.10 -11.59
C GLY A 8 -3.82 -10.76 -11.04
N ILE A 9 -3.07 -10.04 -10.20
CA ILE A 9 -1.86 -10.55 -9.55
C ILE A 9 -2.23 -11.66 -8.57
N ALA A 10 -1.41 -12.72 -8.52
CA ALA A 10 -1.61 -13.81 -7.58
C ALA A 10 -1.63 -13.29 -6.13
N ALA A 11 -2.76 -13.48 -5.45
CA ALA A 11 -2.95 -13.14 -4.05
C ALA A 11 -2.84 -14.43 -3.25
N GLU A 12 -1.61 -14.84 -2.94
CA GLU A 12 -1.36 -16.06 -2.19
C GLU A 12 -1.43 -15.78 -0.68
N ASN A 13 -1.81 -16.81 0.08
CA ASN A 13 -2.07 -16.72 1.52
C ASN A 13 -0.77 -16.95 2.34
N PHE A 14 0.35 -16.34 1.91
CA PHE A 14 1.63 -16.44 2.61
C PHE A 14 2.11 -15.05 3.04
N PRO A 15 2.68 -14.91 4.24
CA PRO A 15 3.39 -13.70 4.61
C PRO A 15 4.57 -13.48 3.65
N PHE A 16 4.74 -12.25 3.16
CA PHE A 16 5.82 -11.87 2.24
C PHE A 16 5.76 -12.47 0.82
N CYS A 17 4.56 -12.68 0.29
CA CYS A 17 4.38 -13.15 -1.09
C CYS A 17 5.07 -12.30 -2.15
N THR A 18 5.28 -11.02 -1.89
CA THR A 18 5.79 -10.06 -2.85
C THR A 18 7.17 -9.59 -2.44
N ILE A 19 8.23 -10.04 -3.14
CA ILE A 19 9.61 -9.57 -2.94
C ILE A 19 9.84 -8.25 -3.69
N GLU A 20 9.13 -8.06 -4.81
CA GLU A 20 9.15 -6.84 -5.62
C GLU A 20 7.79 -6.14 -5.55
N PRO A 21 7.75 -4.80 -5.44
CA PRO A 21 6.51 -4.07 -5.40
C PRO A 21 5.75 -4.20 -6.73
N ASN A 22 4.44 -4.41 -6.65
CA ASN A 22 3.57 -4.41 -7.82
C ASN A 22 2.93 -3.02 -7.95
N SER A 23 3.11 -2.37 -9.09
CA SER A 23 2.49 -1.08 -9.37
C SER A 23 1.32 -1.20 -10.32
N GLY A 24 0.30 -0.37 -10.11
CA GLY A 24 -0.87 -0.30 -10.98
C GLY A 24 -1.44 1.10 -11.04
N VAL A 25 -1.69 1.57 -12.25
CA VAL A 25 -2.23 2.90 -12.51
C VAL A 25 -3.76 2.84 -12.61
N VAL A 26 -4.43 3.69 -11.83
CA VAL A 26 -5.90 3.75 -11.75
C VAL A 26 -6.36 5.16 -12.11
N PRO A 27 -7.30 5.34 -13.04
CA PRO A 27 -7.87 6.64 -13.32
C PRO A 27 -8.72 7.12 -12.13
N ILE A 28 -8.62 8.40 -11.81
CA ILE A 28 -9.45 9.03 -10.77
C ILE A 28 -10.80 9.40 -11.38
N PRO A 29 -11.92 8.88 -10.85
CA PRO A 29 -13.25 9.34 -11.25
C PRO A 29 -13.45 10.78 -10.77
N ASP A 30 -13.84 11.67 -11.71
CA ASP A 30 -14.11 13.08 -11.42
C ASP A 30 -15.35 13.55 -12.21
N GLU A 31 -16.46 13.71 -11.51
CA GLU A 31 -17.72 14.17 -12.12
C GLU A 31 -17.62 15.55 -12.79
N ARG A 32 -16.65 16.39 -12.36
CA ARG A 32 -16.43 17.70 -12.97
C ARG A 32 -15.93 17.56 -14.40
N LEU A 33 -15.10 16.53 -14.64
CA LEU A 33 -14.56 16.23 -15.96
C LEU A 33 -15.69 15.85 -16.93
N ASP A 34 -16.62 15.00 -16.48
CA ASP A 34 -17.78 14.58 -17.27
C ASP A 34 -18.72 15.76 -17.59
N ARG A 35 -18.96 16.64 -16.61
CA ARG A 35 -19.76 17.86 -16.80
C ARG A 35 -19.11 18.82 -17.79
N LEU A 36 -17.82 19.03 -17.72
CA LEU A 36 -17.07 19.86 -18.65
C LEU A 36 -17.07 19.25 -20.06
N ALA A 37 -16.88 17.94 -20.16
CA ALA A 37 -16.91 17.23 -21.43
C ALA A 37 -18.27 17.33 -22.13
N ALA A 38 -19.38 17.31 -21.38
CA ALA A 38 -20.72 17.48 -21.91
C ALA A 38 -20.94 18.88 -22.56
N ILE A 39 -20.25 19.92 -22.06
CA ILE A 39 -20.32 21.29 -22.58
C ILE A 39 -19.41 21.47 -23.80
N VAL A 40 -18.16 21.02 -23.68
CA VAL A 40 -17.10 21.30 -24.67
C VAL A 40 -17.07 20.28 -25.80
N GLN A 41 -17.65 19.08 -25.61
CA GLN A 41 -17.66 17.95 -26.54
C GLN A 41 -16.27 17.66 -27.15
N PRO A 42 -15.28 17.34 -26.29
CA PRO A 42 -13.90 17.07 -26.73
C PRO A 42 -13.81 15.77 -27.51
N GLU A 43 -12.82 15.65 -28.38
CA GLU A 43 -12.52 14.39 -29.10
C GLU A 43 -12.11 13.25 -28.14
N LYS A 44 -11.48 13.60 -27.02
CA LYS A 44 -11.00 12.63 -26.02
C LYS A 44 -11.06 13.22 -24.60
N ILE A 45 -11.53 12.41 -23.66
CA ILE A 45 -11.50 12.72 -22.24
C ILE A 45 -10.34 11.95 -21.63
N ILE A 46 -9.42 12.65 -20.95
CA ILE A 46 -8.27 12.06 -20.27
C ILE A 46 -8.38 12.39 -18.78
N ALA A 47 -8.68 11.38 -17.98
CA ALA A 47 -8.70 11.51 -16.53
C ALA A 47 -7.27 11.53 -15.96
N THR A 48 -7.11 12.22 -14.83
CA THR A 48 -5.91 12.07 -13.98
C THR A 48 -5.84 10.67 -13.41
N THR A 49 -4.64 10.20 -13.14
CA THR A 49 -4.38 8.86 -12.62
C THR A 49 -3.64 8.90 -11.29
N VAL A 50 -3.84 7.88 -10.47
CA VAL A 50 -3.04 7.57 -9.29
C VAL A 50 -2.35 6.23 -9.52
N GLU A 51 -1.07 6.17 -9.20
CA GLU A 51 -0.34 4.92 -9.15
C GLU A 51 -0.43 4.33 -7.75
N PHE A 52 -0.91 3.10 -7.65
CA PHE A 52 -0.88 2.31 -6.43
C PHE A 52 0.28 1.34 -6.49
N THR A 53 1.08 1.32 -5.43
CA THR A 53 2.18 0.36 -5.28
C THR A 53 1.85 -0.57 -4.10
N ASP A 54 1.75 -1.87 -4.39
CA ASP A 54 1.56 -2.91 -3.38
C ASP A 54 2.92 -3.27 -2.79
N ILE A 55 3.14 -2.85 -1.55
CA ILE A 55 4.40 -3.07 -0.84
C ILE A 55 4.19 -4.21 0.14
N ALA A 56 5.06 -5.22 0.11
CA ALA A 56 5.01 -6.37 1.01
C ALA A 56 4.92 -5.93 2.49
N GLY A 57 4.12 -6.66 3.27
CA GLY A 57 3.78 -6.26 4.64
C GLY A 57 4.97 -5.99 5.54
N LEU A 58 4.89 -4.92 6.31
CA LEU A 58 5.85 -4.57 7.35
C LEU A 58 5.60 -5.45 8.58
N VAL A 59 6.67 -5.95 9.17
CA VAL A 59 6.64 -6.68 10.44
C VAL A 59 7.43 -5.93 11.51
N ALA A 60 7.14 -6.22 12.76
CA ALA A 60 7.88 -5.66 13.89
C ALA A 60 9.40 -5.95 13.76
N GLY A 61 10.22 -4.94 14.02
CA GLY A 61 11.67 -5.02 13.91
C GLY A 61 12.24 -4.77 12.50
N ALA A 62 11.42 -4.41 11.54
CA ALA A 62 11.85 -4.15 10.16
C ALA A 62 12.81 -2.97 10.04
N SER A 63 12.67 -1.95 10.88
CA SER A 63 13.57 -0.78 10.92
C SER A 63 14.97 -1.11 11.41
N LYS A 64 15.14 -2.19 12.20
CA LYS A 64 16.43 -2.63 12.76
C LYS A 64 17.04 -3.80 12.00
N GLY A 65 16.34 -4.38 11.02
CA GLY A 65 16.73 -5.59 10.31
C GLY A 65 17.59 -5.31 9.08
N GLU A 66 18.59 -6.14 8.87
CA GLU A 66 19.27 -6.27 7.59
C GLU A 66 18.31 -6.99 6.59
N GLY A 67 18.13 -6.45 5.38
CA GLY A 67 17.44 -7.13 4.30
C GLY A 67 16.05 -6.60 3.95
N LEU A 68 14.97 -7.38 4.16
CA LEU A 68 13.63 -7.07 3.67
C LEU A 68 13.01 -5.79 4.25
N GLY A 69 13.29 -5.49 5.53
CA GLY A 69 12.80 -4.27 6.18
C GLY A 69 13.34 -2.99 5.54
N ASN A 70 14.63 -2.94 5.21
CA ASN A 70 15.24 -1.80 4.55
C ASN A 70 14.71 -1.61 3.12
N LYS A 71 14.44 -2.68 2.39
CA LYS A 71 13.80 -2.60 1.06
C LYS A 71 12.38 -2.07 1.15
N PHE A 72 11.61 -2.50 2.16
CA PHE A 72 10.27 -2.00 2.41
C PHE A 72 10.27 -0.49 2.66
N LEU A 73 11.12 -0.01 3.57
CA LEU A 73 11.25 1.41 3.88
C LEU A 73 11.73 2.24 2.68
N ALA A 74 12.60 1.68 1.83
CA ALA A 74 13.01 2.32 0.59
C ALA A 74 11.82 2.53 -0.36
N ASN A 75 10.99 1.51 -0.56
CA ASN A 75 9.79 1.62 -1.40
C ASN A 75 8.78 2.64 -0.85
N ILE A 76 8.60 2.71 0.48
CA ILE A 76 7.75 3.72 1.11
C ILE A 76 8.25 5.14 0.82
N ARG A 77 9.55 5.37 0.89
CA ARG A 77 10.16 6.71 0.63
C ARG A 77 9.96 7.20 -0.81
N GLU A 78 9.64 6.32 -1.73
CA GLU A 78 9.35 6.66 -3.13
C GLU A 78 7.87 7.03 -3.36
N THR A 79 7.01 6.94 -2.34
CA THR A 79 5.58 7.22 -2.44
C THR A 79 5.22 8.57 -1.82
N ASP A 80 4.23 9.27 -2.41
CA ASP A 80 3.73 10.55 -1.90
C ASP A 80 2.78 10.37 -0.70
N ALA A 81 2.14 9.22 -0.58
CA ALA A 81 1.20 8.89 0.49
C ALA A 81 1.15 7.39 0.76
N ILE A 82 0.77 7.02 1.97
CA ILE A 82 0.67 5.63 2.41
C ILE A 82 -0.78 5.33 2.78
N THR A 83 -1.29 4.20 2.27
CA THR A 83 -2.58 3.64 2.69
C THR A 83 -2.31 2.37 3.49
N HIS A 84 -2.62 2.40 4.78
CA HIS A 84 -2.50 1.25 5.66
C HIS A 84 -3.76 0.38 5.55
N VAL A 85 -3.62 -0.86 5.08
CA VAL A 85 -4.69 -1.85 4.99
C VAL A 85 -4.64 -2.74 6.22
N VAL A 86 -5.62 -2.59 7.12
CA VAL A 86 -5.68 -3.27 8.41
C VAL A 86 -6.77 -4.33 8.39
N ARG A 87 -6.46 -5.54 8.83
CA ARG A 87 -7.43 -6.63 8.93
C ARG A 87 -8.29 -6.49 10.18
N CYS A 88 -9.61 -6.32 10.00
CA CYS A 88 -10.60 -6.17 11.07
C CYS A 88 -11.63 -7.31 11.13
N PHE A 89 -11.35 -8.44 10.49
CA PHE A 89 -12.26 -9.58 10.41
C PHE A 89 -11.56 -10.90 10.77
N GLU A 90 -12.32 -11.86 11.28
CA GLU A 90 -11.85 -13.22 11.57
C GLU A 90 -12.16 -14.14 10.39
N ASP A 91 -11.14 -14.86 9.91
CA ASP A 91 -11.27 -15.92 8.90
C ASP A 91 -10.12 -16.91 9.08
N SER A 92 -10.43 -18.16 9.41
CA SER A 92 -9.43 -19.20 9.63
C SER A 92 -8.64 -19.60 8.37
N ASN A 93 -9.15 -19.25 7.18
CA ASN A 93 -8.47 -19.53 5.91
C ASN A 93 -7.46 -18.45 5.52
N VAL A 94 -7.42 -17.34 6.24
CA VAL A 94 -6.48 -16.23 5.99
C VAL A 94 -5.44 -16.21 7.11
N VAL A 95 -4.19 -16.46 6.78
CA VAL A 95 -3.07 -16.44 7.74
C VAL A 95 -2.81 -15.01 8.22
N HIS A 96 -2.51 -14.86 9.51
CA HIS A 96 -2.03 -13.60 10.11
C HIS A 96 -0.62 -13.79 10.66
N VAL A 97 0.22 -12.76 10.55
CA VAL A 97 1.65 -12.84 10.94
C VAL A 97 1.82 -13.09 12.43
N SER A 98 0.94 -12.53 13.27
CA SER A 98 1.00 -12.65 14.73
C SER A 98 0.09 -13.74 15.31
N ASP A 99 -0.53 -14.60 14.47
CA ASP A 99 -1.50 -15.63 14.85
C ASP A 99 -2.76 -15.10 15.58
N THR A 100 -2.79 -13.83 15.93
CA THR A 100 -3.91 -13.15 16.57
C THR A 100 -4.32 -11.94 15.75
N ILE A 101 -5.63 -11.67 15.67
CA ILE A 101 -6.15 -10.51 14.97
C ILE A 101 -6.38 -9.41 16.00
N ASP A 102 -5.50 -8.41 16.01
CA ASP A 102 -5.60 -7.20 16.81
C ASP A 102 -5.32 -5.98 15.94
N PRO A 103 -6.36 -5.37 15.32
CA PRO A 103 -6.19 -4.25 14.41
C PRO A 103 -5.47 -3.04 15.03
N VAL A 104 -5.66 -2.81 16.33
CA VAL A 104 -5.01 -1.68 17.02
C VAL A 104 -3.51 -1.95 17.16
N SER A 105 -3.14 -3.12 17.61
CA SER A 105 -1.74 -3.54 17.71
C SER A 105 -1.03 -3.54 16.37
N ASP A 106 -1.71 -3.97 15.29
CA ASP A 106 -1.16 -3.93 13.93
C ASP A 106 -0.88 -2.49 13.48
N ILE A 107 -1.80 -1.55 13.74
CA ILE A 107 -1.61 -0.14 13.44
C ILE A 107 -0.44 0.45 14.23
N GLU A 108 -0.36 0.17 15.53
CA GLU A 108 0.71 0.66 16.40
C GLU A 108 2.08 0.14 15.96
N THR A 109 2.16 -1.13 15.54
CA THR A 109 3.38 -1.74 15.01
C THR A 109 3.89 -0.97 13.79
N ILE A 110 3.04 -0.73 12.80
CA ILE A 110 3.42 -0.01 11.58
C ILE A 110 3.82 1.44 11.90
N ASN A 111 3.04 2.14 12.71
CA ASN A 111 3.35 3.52 13.10
C ASN A 111 4.70 3.60 13.83
N THR A 112 5.00 2.64 14.69
CA THR A 112 6.28 2.58 15.41
C THR A 112 7.45 2.36 14.46
N GLU A 113 7.34 1.43 13.51
CA GLU A 113 8.40 1.15 12.54
C GLU A 113 8.67 2.35 11.62
N LEU A 114 7.61 3.05 11.18
CA LEU A 114 7.76 4.27 10.38
C LEU A 114 8.42 5.38 11.19
N ALA A 115 8.01 5.60 12.44
CA ALA A 115 8.61 6.60 13.31
C ALA A 115 10.10 6.31 13.60
N LEU A 116 10.47 5.04 13.78
CA LEU A 116 11.88 4.65 13.96
C LEU A 116 12.71 4.89 12.70
N ALA A 117 12.15 4.65 11.52
CA ALA A 117 12.80 4.95 10.24
C ALA A 117 13.00 6.46 10.03
N ASP A 118 12.03 7.28 10.45
CA ASP A 118 12.15 8.74 10.41
C ASP A 118 13.21 9.24 11.39
N LEU A 119 13.23 8.71 12.60
CA LEU A 119 14.24 9.03 13.61
C LEU A 119 15.65 8.77 13.09
N GLU A 120 15.88 7.61 12.49
CA GLU A 120 17.18 7.27 11.89
C GLU A 120 17.60 8.28 10.79
N SER A 121 16.63 8.83 10.06
CA SER A 121 16.90 9.83 9.02
C SER A 121 17.25 11.21 9.60
N VAL A 122 16.72 11.56 10.76
CA VAL A 122 16.96 12.84 11.44
C VAL A 122 18.28 12.84 12.22
N GLU A 123 18.70 11.69 12.72
CA GLU A 123 19.94 11.55 13.50
C GLU A 123 21.22 11.51 12.64
N LYS A 124 21.09 11.38 11.33
CA LYS A 124 22.20 11.44 10.34
C LYS A 124 22.50 12.85 9.91
#